data_fa8d3d0ce8e01d0a61634c98a94d9433
#
_entry.id   fa8d3d0ce8e01d0a61634c98a94d9433
#
_cell.length_a   1.000
_cell.length_b   1.000
_cell.length_c   1.000
_cell.angle_alpha   90.00
_cell.angle_beta   90.00
_cell.angle_gamma   90.00
#
_symmetry.space_group_name_H-M   'P 1'
#
loop_
_entity.id
_entity.type
_entity.pdbx_description
1 polymer ?
#
loop_
_entity_poly.entity_id
_entity_poly.type
_entity_poly.pdbx_seq_one_letter_code
_entity_poly.pdbx_strand_id
1 'polypeptide(L)'
;MSQKRDTNKYECYQGNKLVYVGITNNMERREAEHRAEGMKFTSMRKVGNITTPQGASDWETARIQTYQQNHGGNTPQYNKNNTGK
;
A
#
# COMPACT_ATOMS: atom_id res chain seq x y z
N MET A 1 17.71 19.30 5.43
CA MET A 1 18.22 17.93 5.34
C MET A 1 17.32 17.10 4.45
N SER A 2 17.85 16.44 3.44
CA SER A 2 17.03 15.64 2.54
C SER A 2 16.61 14.33 3.21
N GLN A 3 15.41 13.88 2.90
CA GLN A 3 14.94 12.61 3.39
C GLN A 3 15.63 11.45 2.65
N LYS A 4 15.83 10.36 3.37
CA LYS A 4 16.41 9.17 2.81
C LYS A 4 15.40 8.45 1.92
N ARG A 5 15.85 7.94 0.77
CA ARG A 5 15.01 7.17 -0.15
C ARG A 5 15.07 5.69 0.23
N ASP A 6 14.29 5.30 1.21
CA ASP A 6 14.26 3.94 1.72
C ASP A 6 12.85 3.36 1.83
N THR A 7 11.84 4.07 1.30
CA THR A 7 10.46 3.67 1.45
C THR A 7 9.91 3.09 0.15
N ASN A 8 9.40 1.87 0.24
CA ASN A 8 8.75 1.17 -0.87
C ASN A 8 7.26 1.45 -0.87
N LYS A 9 6.70 1.56 -2.06
CA LYS A 9 5.26 1.62 -2.29
C LYS A 9 4.82 0.23 -2.74
N TYR A 10 3.70 -0.26 -2.23
CA TYR A 10 3.25 -1.59 -2.59
C TYR A 10 1.74 -1.72 -2.65
N GLU A 11 1.29 -2.74 -3.36
CA GLU A 11 -0.11 -3.11 -3.48
C GLU A 11 -0.26 -4.60 -3.22
N CYS A 12 -1.28 -4.96 -2.44
CA CYS A 12 -1.62 -6.35 -2.20
C CYS A 12 -2.86 -6.71 -3.00
N TYR A 13 -2.82 -7.86 -3.66
CA TYR A 13 -3.92 -8.35 -4.50
C TYR A 13 -4.39 -9.72 -4.03
N GLN A 14 -5.68 -9.94 -4.12
CA GLN A 14 -6.26 -11.28 -4.01
C GLN A 14 -6.81 -11.64 -5.40
N GLY A 15 -6.06 -12.45 -6.14
CA GLY A 15 -6.34 -12.66 -7.54
C GLY A 15 -6.12 -11.35 -8.31
N ASN A 16 -7.17 -10.88 -8.95
CA ASN A 16 -7.13 -9.61 -9.70
C ASN A 16 -7.66 -8.42 -8.90
N LYS A 17 -8.06 -8.65 -7.65
CA LYS A 17 -8.66 -7.60 -6.83
C LYS A 17 -7.62 -6.95 -5.93
N LEU A 18 -7.51 -5.62 -6.01
CA LEU A 18 -6.68 -4.86 -5.09
C LEU A 18 -7.35 -4.84 -3.72
N VAL A 19 -6.64 -5.29 -2.68
CA VAL A 19 -7.19 -5.36 -1.33
C VAL A 19 -6.47 -4.48 -0.33
N TYR A 20 -5.29 -3.97 -0.67
CA TYR A 20 -4.54 -3.09 0.24
C TYR A 20 -3.50 -2.28 -0.52
N VAL A 21 -3.32 -1.03 -0.12
CA VAL A 21 -2.27 -0.14 -0.62
C VAL A 21 -1.48 0.35 0.59
N GLY A 22 -0.15 0.28 0.53
CA GLY A 22 0.66 0.68 1.67
C GLY A 22 2.06 1.10 1.29
N ILE A 23 2.81 1.47 2.33
CA ILE A 23 4.23 1.84 2.21
C ILE A 23 5.01 1.14 3.31
N THR A 24 6.28 0.85 3.04
CA THR A 24 7.15 0.22 4.04
C THR A 24 8.61 0.42 3.66
N ASN A 25 9.49 0.38 4.67
CA ASN A 25 10.92 0.35 4.43
C ASN A 25 11.47 -1.09 4.41
N ASN A 26 10.62 -2.09 4.60
CA ASN A 26 11.03 -3.50 4.58
C ASN A 26 9.86 -4.36 4.08
N MET A 27 9.90 -4.71 2.79
CA MET A 27 8.83 -5.47 2.15
C MET A 27 8.61 -6.85 2.78
N GLU A 28 9.70 -7.57 3.06
CA GLU A 28 9.60 -8.92 3.61
C GLU A 28 8.97 -8.92 4.99
N ARG A 29 9.41 -8.01 5.85
CA ARG A 29 8.85 -7.89 7.19
C ARG A 29 7.37 -7.50 7.13
N ARG A 30 7.02 -6.55 6.28
CA ARG A 30 5.64 -6.08 6.18
C ARG A 30 4.72 -7.16 5.64
N GLU A 31 5.19 -7.93 4.67
CA GLU A 31 4.42 -9.07 4.17
C GLU A 31 4.13 -10.07 5.28
N ALA A 32 5.13 -10.41 6.06
CA ALA A 32 4.98 -11.34 7.19
C ALA A 32 4.00 -10.79 8.23
N GLU A 33 4.07 -9.50 8.52
CA GLU A 33 3.15 -8.84 9.45
C GLU A 33 1.70 -8.91 8.97
N HIS A 34 1.47 -8.62 7.69
CA HIS A 34 0.14 -8.68 7.12
C HIS A 34 -0.46 -10.09 7.17
N ARG A 35 0.35 -11.10 6.87
CA ARG A 35 -0.11 -12.49 6.94
C ARG A 35 -0.40 -12.91 8.38
N ALA A 36 0.43 -12.47 9.33
CA ALA A 36 0.23 -12.75 10.76
C ALA A 36 -1.04 -12.08 11.28
N GLU A 37 -1.41 -10.93 10.73
CA GLU A 37 -2.63 -10.21 11.11
C GLU A 37 -3.90 -10.81 10.49
N GLY A 38 -3.74 -11.83 9.63
CA GLY A 38 -4.88 -12.48 8.99
C GLY A 38 -5.31 -11.85 7.67
N MET A 39 -4.53 -10.91 7.13
CA MET A 39 -4.83 -10.34 5.82
C MET A 39 -4.67 -11.41 4.74
N LYS A 40 -5.70 -11.55 3.90
CA LYS A 40 -5.70 -12.57 2.85
C LYS A 40 -5.39 -11.92 1.51
N PHE A 41 -4.27 -12.32 0.92
CA PHE A 41 -3.85 -11.85 -0.39
C PHE A 41 -2.99 -12.91 -1.06
N THR A 42 -2.98 -12.91 -2.40
CA THR A 42 -2.20 -13.88 -3.17
C THR A 42 -0.89 -13.31 -3.65
N SER A 43 -0.78 -11.98 -3.74
CA SER A 43 0.46 -11.34 -4.14
C SER A 43 0.60 -9.97 -3.48
N MET A 44 1.84 -9.59 -3.25
CA MET A 44 2.21 -8.25 -2.75
C MET A 44 3.26 -7.72 -3.70
N ARG A 45 2.96 -6.60 -4.36
CA ARG A 45 3.77 -6.06 -5.45
C ARG A 45 4.33 -4.70 -5.11
N LYS A 46 5.64 -4.55 -5.33
CA LYS A 46 6.28 -3.26 -5.26
C LYS A 46 5.86 -2.41 -6.46
N VAL A 47 5.55 -1.14 -6.23
CA VAL A 47 5.12 -0.20 -7.26
C VAL A 47 6.20 0.84 -7.48
N GLY A 48 6.72 0.91 -8.71
CA GLY A 48 7.71 1.92 -9.07
C GLY A 48 9.01 1.82 -8.28
N ASN A 49 9.69 2.93 -8.16
CA ASN A 49 10.98 2.99 -7.50
C ASN A 49 10.83 3.33 -6.01
N ILE A 50 11.81 2.91 -5.23
CA ILE A 50 11.93 3.31 -3.83
C ILE A 50 12.04 4.83 -3.74
N THR A 51 11.42 5.43 -2.73
CA THR A 51 11.35 6.88 -2.61
C THR A 51 11.44 7.31 -1.14
N THR A 52 11.29 8.61 -0.89
CA THR A 52 11.26 9.13 0.48
C THR A 52 9.94 8.78 1.16
N PRO A 53 9.89 8.76 2.51
CA PRO A 53 8.62 8.51 3.21
C PRO A 53 7.51 9.48 2.80
N GLN A 54 7.83 10.75 2.58
CA GLN A 54 6.83 11.74 2.16
C GLN A 54 6.31 11.44 0.75
N GLY A 55 7.20 11.13 -0.19
CA GLY A 55 6.78 10.77 -1.55
C GLY A 55 5.93 9.53 -1.58
N ALA A 56 6.26 8.52 -0.77
CA ALA A 56 5.48 7.30 -0.67
C ALA A 56 4.09 7.57 -0.06
N SER A 57 4.04 8.39 0.99
CA SER A 57 2.77 8.76 1.63
C SER A 57 1.86 9.51 0.67
N ASP A 58 2.42 10.44 -0.11
CA ASP A 58 1.64 11.16 -1.12
C ASP A 58 1.08 10.21 -2.18
N TRP A 59 1.89 9.25 -2.61
CA TRP A 59 1.45 8.25 -3.58
C TRP A 59 0.31 7.39 -3.01
N GLU A 60 0.44 6.91 -1.77
CA GLU A 60 -0.59 6.03 -1.22
C GLU A 60 -1.92 6.75 -1.08
N THR A 61 -1.91 8.01 -0.65
CA THR A 61 -3.12 8.82 -0.56
C THR A 61 -3.78 8.97 -1.92
N ALA A 62 -2.99 9.33 -2.94
CA ALA A 62 -3.50 9.50 -4.30
C ALA A 62 -4.03 8.18 -4.86
N ARG A 63 -3.35 7.06 -4.60
CA ARG A 63 -3.75 5.75 -5.10
C ARG A 63 -5.07 5.31 -4.48
N ILE A 64 -5.24 5.52 -3.19
CA ILE A 64 -6.49 5.17 -2.51
C ILE A 64 -7.64 6.04 -3.01
N GLN A 65 -7.40 7.33 -3.22
CA GLN A 65 -8.42 8.23 -3.78
C GLN A 65 -8.84 7.79 -5.18
N THR A 66 -7.91 7.38 -6.02
CA THR A 66 -8.21 6.86 -7.35
C THR A 66 -9.09 5.61 -7.25
N TYR A 67 -8.76 4.71 -6.33
CA TYR A 67 -9.57 3.51 -6.10
C TYR A 67 -10.99 3.89 -5.69
N GLN A 68 -11.13 4.84 -4.78
CA GLN A 68 -12.45 5.30 -4.31
C GLN A 68 -13.29 5.88 -5.44
N GLN A 69 -12.66 6.64 -6.34
CA GLN A 69 -13.37 7.22 -7.49
C GLN A 69 -13.96 6.13 -8.39
N ASN A 70 -13.28 4.99 -8.50
CA ASN A 70 -13.71 3.89 -9.36
C ASN A 70 -14.60 2.88 -8.64
N HIS A 71 -14.79 2.99 -7.34
CA HIS A 71 -15.50 2.00 -6.52
C HIS A 71 -16.54 2.64 -5.60
N GLY A 72 -17.14 3.74 -6.03
CA GLY A 72 -18.25 4.35 -5.30
C GLY A 72 -17.89 4.91 -3.95
N GLY A 73 -16.65 5.34 -3.76
CA GLY A 73 -16.18 5.93 -2.50
C GLY A 73 -15.58 4.93 -1.52
N ASN A 74 -15.57 3.64 -1.87
CA ASN A 74 -15.02 2.62 -0.98
C ASN A 74 -13.50 2.54 -1.09
N THR A 75 -12.81 2.34 0.06
CA THR A 75 -11.38 2.05 0.08
C THR A 75 -11.14 0.56 -0.24
N PRO A 76 -9.90 0.16 -0.60
CA PRO A 76 -9.58 -1.26 -0.71
C PRO A 76 -9.94 -2.00 0.58
N GLN A 77 -10.23 -3.29 0.47
CA GLN A 77 -10.84 -4.08 1.55
C GLN A 77 -10.16 -3.93 2.91
N TYR A 78 -8.82 -3.91 2.93
CA TYR A 78 -8.07 -3.84 4.18
C TYR A 78 -7.58 -2.44 4.53
N ASN A 79 -7.83 -1.43 3.70
CA ASN A 79 -7.55 -0.04 4.03
C ASN A 79 -8.79 0.55 4.70
N LYS A 80 -8.68 0.84 5.98
CA LYS A 80 -9.82 1.37 6.75
C LYS A 80 -9.92 2.88 6.68
N ASN A 81 -8.92 3.54 6.11
CA ASN A 81 -8.88 4.98 5.94
C ASN A 81 -8.00 5.29 4.73
N ASN A 82 -7.77 6.57 4.46
CA ASN A 82 -7.04 7.01 3.27
C ASN A 82 -5.52 6.97 3.44
N THR A 83 -4.99 6.34 4.47
CA THR A 83 -3.54 6.40 4.74
C THR A 83 -2.81 5.11 4.45
N GLY A 84 -3.47 3.98 4.27
CA GLY A 84 -2.83 2.70 4.04
C GLY A 84 -2.00 2.20 5.22
N LYS A 85 -2.22 2.70 6.39
CA LYS A 85 -1.48 2.33 7.59
C LYS A 85 -2.29 1.48 8.54
#